data_8f4bac30528488dc7dbd0f498638da60
#
_entry.id   8f4bac30528488dc7dbd0f498638da60
#
_cell.length_a   1.000
_cell.length_b   1.000
_cell.length_c   1.000
_cell.angle_alpha   90.00
_cell.angle_beta   90.00
_cell.angle_gamma   90.00
#
_symmetry.space_group_name_H-M   'P 1'
#
loop_
_entity.id
_entity.type
_entity.pdbx_description
1 polymer ?
#
loop_
_entity_poly.entity_id
_entity_poly.type
_entity_poly.pdbx_seq_one_letter_code
_entity_poly.pdbx_strand_id
1 'polypeptide(L)'
;MKVKLFQISPEKDCPDLMFMGYEFTMKHGGIHEETYEIVFDGELDVKRLEDIFRIFNIEHPEGYRGRSMSVSDVVWAEGLGTFFCDSIGFKPVKFDQGKCSWRDFQ
;
A
#
# COMPACT_ATOMS: atom_id res chain seq x y z
N MET A 1 -16.86 -0.82 2.14
CA MET A 1 -15.85 0.27 2.19
C MET A 1 -14.98 0.20 0.95
N LYS A 2 -14.77 1.32 0.30
CA LYS A 2 -13.82 1.38 -0.82
C LYS A 2 -12.40 1.36 -0.28
N VAL A 3 -11.54 0.59 -0.95
CA VAL A 3 -10.14 0.42 -0.54
C VAL A 3 -9.25 0.45 -1.78
N LYS A 4 -8.11 1.13 -1.66
CA LYS A 4 -7.05 1.08 -2.65
C LYS A 4 -5.77 0.66 -1.96
N LEU A 5 -5.06 -0.30 -2.56
CA LEU A 5 -3.77 -0.75 -2.05
C LEU A 5 -2.68 -0.39 -3.04
N PHE A 6 -1.60 0.19 -2.52
CA PHE A 6 -0.44 0.62 -3.28
C PHE A 6 0.78 -0.14 -2.78
N GLN A 7 1.57 -0.67 -3.70
CA GLN A 7 2.80 -1.38 -3.36
C GLN A 7 3.96 -0.86 -4.19
N ILE A 8 5.15 -0.81 -3.60
CA ILE A 8 6.36 -0.40 -4.31
C ILE A 8 6.65 -1.43 -5.40
N SER A 9 6.87 -0.94 -6.63
CA SER A 9 7.30 -1.78 -7.73
C SER A 9 8.80 -2.04 -7.61
N PRO A 10 9.24 -3.32 -7.63
CA PRO A 10 10.67 -3.60 -7.56
C PRO A 10 11.48 -2.92 -8.65
N GLU A 11 10.92 -2.78 -9.85
CA GLU A 11 11.61 -2.17 -10.97
C GLU A 11 11.78 -0.66 -10.81
N LYS A 12 10.94 -0.03 -9.99
CA LYS A 12 10.96 1.42 -9.77
C LYS A 12 11.63 1.82 -8.47
N ASP A 13 12.02 0.85 -7.66
CA ASP A 13 12.52 1.08 -6.29
C ASP A 13 13.98 1.47 -6.26
N CYS A 14 14.33 2.58 -6.92
CA CYS A 14 15.67 3.12 -6.88
C CYS A 14 16.13 3.50 -5.46
N PRO A 15 15.24 4.05 -4.60
CA PRO A 15 15.63 4.34 -3.22
C PRO A 15 15.85 3.12 -2.35
N ASP A 16 15.46 1.92 -2.80
CA ASP A 16 15.61 0.67 -2.06
C ASP A 16 14.83 0.69 -0.73
N LEU A 17 13.56 1.09 -0.82
CA LEU A 17 12.69 1.25 0.34
C LEU A 17 11.63 0.15 0.49
N MET A 18 11.53 -0.77 -0.47
CA MET A 18 10.57 -1.86 -0.37
C MET A 18 10.82 -2.69 0.88
N PHE A 19 9.74 -2.92 1.65
CA PHE A 19 9.75 -3.64 2.92
C PHE A 19 10.44 -2.91 4.08
N MET A 20 10.80 -1.65 3.89
CA MET A 20 11.37 -0.86 4.97
C MET A 20 10.27 -0.18 5.78
N GLY A 21 10.49 -0.03 7.10
CA GLY A 21 9.53 0.58 8.00
C GLY A 21 9.44 2.10 7.84
N TYR A 22 8.48 2.67 8.57
CA TYR A 22 8.19 4.09 8.48
C TYR A 22 9.38 4.97 8.83
N GLU A 23 10.05 4.69 9.96
CA GLU A 23 11.17 5.51 10.42
C GLU A 23 12.33 5.49 9.43
N PHE A 24 12.69 4.31 8.95
CA PHE A 24 13.73 4.16 7.93
C PHE A 24 13.37 4.93 6.66
N THR A 25 12.13 4.79 6.21
CA THR A 25 11.65 5.46 4.99
C THR A 25 11.75 6.97 5.13
N MET A 26 11.33 7.53 6.27
CA MET A 26 11.36 8.97 6.50
C MET A 26 12.79 9.52 6.58
N LYS A 27 13.73 8.73 7.07
CA LYS A 27 15.15 9.11 7.12
C LYS A 27 15.84 9.05 5.75
N HIS A 28 15.22 8.39 4.78
CA HIS A 28 15.80 8.19 3.45
C HIS A 28 14.99 8.88 2.36
N GLY A 29 14.50 10.08 2.65
CA GLY A 29 13.82 10.92 1.69
C GLY A 29 12.30 10.83 1.69
N GLY A 30 11.73 10.03 2.57
CA GLY A 30 10.27 9.89 2.67
C GLY A 30 9.68 8.93 1.66
N ILE A 31 8.35 9.01 1.52
CA ILE A 31 7.62 8.16 0.58
C ILE A 31 7.79 8.70 -0.83
N HIS A 32 8.24 7.84 -1.75
CA HIS A 32 8.39 8.17 -3.16
C HIS A 32 7.20 7.58 -3.93
N GLU A 33 6.13 8.36 -4.07
CA GLU A 33 4.86 7.89 -4.65
C GLU A 33 5.04 7.32 -6.06
N GLU A 34 5.95 7.87 -6.84
CA GLU A 34 6.20 7.42 -8.22
C GLU A 34 6.77 6.00 -8.28
N THR A 35 7.24 5.45 -7.17
CA THR A 35 7.71 4.06 -7.11
C THR A 35 6.58 3.07 -6.80
N TYR A 36 5.41 3.57 -6.44
CA TYR A 36 4.26 2.74 -6.07
C TYR A 36 3.37 2.45 -7.27
N GLU A 37 2.78 1.27 -7.25
CA GLU A 37 1.76 0.87 -8.20
C GLU A 37 0.47 0.54 -7.48
N ILE A 38 -0.66 0.86 -8.10
CA ILE A 38 -1.98 0.48 -7.60
C ILE A 38 -2.18 -0.99 -7.92
N VAL A 39 -2.33 -1.81 -6.89
CA VAL A 39 -2.50 -3.25 -7.05
C VAL A 39 -3.92 -3.71 -6.73
N PHE A 40 -4.72 -2.84 -6.14
CA PHE A 40 -6.13 -3.10 -5.87
C PHE A 40 -6.88 -1.78 -5.76
N ASP A 41 -8.08 -1.74 -6.35
CA ASP A 41 -9.02 -0.63 -6.22
C ASP A 41 -10.42 -1.22 -6.28
N GLY A 42 -11.11 -1.31 -5.14
CA GLY A 42 -12.43 -1.91 -5.12
C GLY A 42 -13.10 -1.83 -3.76
N GLU A 43 -14.25 -2.52 -3.67
CA GLU A 43 -15.04 -2.60 -2.44
C GLU A 43 -14.66 -3.83 -1.64
N LEU A 44 -14.50 -3.66 -0.33
CA LEU A 44 -14.29 -4.75 0.61
C LEU A 44 -15.29 -4.63 1.75
N ASP A 45 -15.76 -5.77 2.26
CA ASP A 45 -16.64 -5.83 3.43
C ASP A 45 -15.78 -5.84 4.68
N VAL A 46 -15.22 -4.68 5.00
CA VAL A 46 -14.31 -4.50 6.14
C VAL A 46 -14.64 -3.22 6.88
N LYS A 47 -14.18 -3.11 8.12
CA LYS A 47 -14.39 -1.94 8.97
C LYS A 47 -13.10 -1.36 9.53
N ARG A 48 -12.00 -2.13 9.55
CA ARG A 48 -10.74 -1.73 10.17
C ARG A 48 -9.57 -2.06 9.27
N LEU A 49 -8.46 -1.36 9.49
CA LEU A 49 -7.22 -1.58 8.73
C LEU A 49 -6.69 -3.00 8.92
N GLU A 50 -6.84 -3.58 10.12
CA GLU A 50 -6.39 -4.93 10.41
C GLU A 50 -7.15 -5.96 9.58
N ASP A 51 -8.44 -5.73 9.29
CA ASP A 51 -9.22 -6.60 8.42
C ASP A 51 -8.71 -6.54 6.99
N ILE A 52 -8.31 -5.36 6.53
CA ILE A 52 -7.74 -5.17 5.19
C ILE A 52 -6.43 -5.94 5.07
N PHE A 53 -5.57 -5.82 6.07
CA PHE A 53 -4.29 -6.55 6.10
C PHE A 53 -4.53 -8.06 6.01
N ARG A 54 -5.47 -8.57 6.78
CA ARG A 54 -5.80 -9.99 6.78
C ARG A 54 -6.29 -10.47 5.42
N ILE A 55 -7.18 -9.71 4.80
CA ILE A 55 -7.75 -10.09 3.49
C ILE A 55 -6.65 -10.17 2.43
N PHE A 56 -5.76 -9.19 2.37
CA PHE A 56 -4.70 -9.18 1.36
C PHE A 56 -3.61 -10.22 1.63
N ASN A 57 -3.61 -10.85 2.79
CA ASN A 57 -2.64 -11.89 3.12
C ASN A 57 -3.22 -13.30 3.09
N ILE A 58 -4.53 -13.45 3.27
CA ILE A 58 -5.17 -14.76 3.40
C ILE A 58 -6.16 -15.03 2.26
N GLU A 59 -7.00 -14.04 1.94
CA GLU A 59 -8.08 -14.21 0.98
C GLU A 59 -7.98 -13.13 -0.10
N HIS A 60 -7.04 -13.29 -1.01
CA HIS A 60 -6.83 -12.27 -2.04
C HIS A 60 -8.14 -11.98 -2.78
N PRO A 61 -8.64 -10.74 -2.75
CA PRO A 61 -9.89 -10.40 -3.43
C PRO A 61 -9.73 -10.44 -4.94
N GLU A 62 -10.85 -10.62 -5.63
CA GLU A 62 -10.88 -10.56 -7.09
C GLU A 62 -10.35 -9.22 -7.57
N GLY A 63 -9.54 -9.23 -8.61
CA GLY A 63 -8.92 -8.02 -9.15
C GLY A 63 -7.64 -7.59 -8.47
N TYR A 64 -7.18 -8.35 -7.48
CA TYR A 64 -5.92 -8.06 -6.79
C TYR A 64 -4.74 -8.45 -7.68
N ARG A 65 -3.79 -7.53 -7.85
CA ARG A 65 -2.64 -7.70 -8.76
C ARG A 65 -1.30 -7.67 -8.07
N GLY A 66 -1.30 -7.67 -6.75
CA GLY A 66 -0.07 -7.52 -5.97
C GLY A 66 0.36 -8.77 -5.23
N ARG A 67 1.44 -8.62 -4.50
CA ARG A 67 1.90 -9.60 -3.52
C ARG A 67 1.13 -9.41 -2.21
N SER A 68 1.33 -10.30 -1.25
CA SER A 68 0.75 -10.13 0.09
C SER A 68 1.09 -8.75 0.65
N MET A 69 0.15 -8.16 1.37
CA MET A 69 0.34 -6.86 1.99
C MET A 69 1.43 -6.95 3.05
N SER A 70 2.36 -6.01 3.02
CA SER A 70 3.52 -6.03 3.91
C SER A 70 4.01 -4.62 4.22
N VAL A 71 5.05 -4.54 5.04
CA VAL A 71 5.68 -3.29 5.42
C VAL A 71 6.06 -2.49 4.17
N SER A 72 5.88 -1.19 4.21
CA SER A 72 6.05 -0.20 3.16
C SER A 72 4.84 -0.03 2.23
N ASP A 73 3.86 -0.92 2.28
CA ASP A 73 2.64 -0.73 1.50
C ASP A 73 1.86 0.47 2.01
N VAL A 74 1.10 1.09 1.11
CA VAL A 74 0.21 2.20 1.46
C VAL A 74 -1.22 1.79 1.12
N VAL A 75 -2.14 2.03 2.05
CA VAL A 75 -3.54 1.73 1.87
C VAL A 75 -4.36 3.00 2.05
N TRP A 76 -5.29 3.21 1.13
CA TRP A 76 -6.33 4.21 1.30
C TRP A 76 -7.64 3.48 1.59
N ALA A 77 -8.33 3.89 2.64
CA ALA A 77 -9.59 3.30 3.04
C ALA A 77 -10.62 4.41 3.22
N GLU A 78 -11.74 4.28 2.54
CA GLU A 78 -12.82 5.26 2.57
C GLU A 78 -13.30 5.52 4.01
N GLY A 79 -13.34 6.79 4.39
CA GLY A 79 -13.76 7.19 5.73
C GLY A 79 -12.67 7.05 6.81
N LEU A 80 -11.57 6.38 6.53
CA LEU A 80 -10.45 6.24 7.48
C LEU A 80 -9.26 7.10 7.10
N GLY A 81 -8.90 7.16 5.81
CA GLY A 81 -7.77 7.93 5.32
C GLY A 81 -6.71 7.08 4.65
N THR A 82 -5.50 7.61 4.60
CA THR A 82 -4.36 6.96 3.95
C THR A 82 -3.32 6.60 4.99
N PHE A 83 -2.80 5.37 4.90
CA PHE A 83 -1.91 4.83 5.93
C PHE A 83 -0.74 4.08 5.30
N PHE A 84 0.42 4.23 5.92
CA PHE A 84 1.62 3.46 5.61
C PHE A 84 1.65 2.23 6.51
N CYS A 85 1.86 1.06 5.94
CA CYS A 85 1.96 -0.18 6.70
C CYS A 85 3.35 -0.28 7.31
N ASP A 86 3.43 -0.18 8.63
CA ASP A 86 4.69 -0.27 9.35
C ASP A 86 4.89 -1.69 9.88
N SER A 87 6.03 -1.94 10.49
CA SER A 87 6.31 -3.24 11.13
C SER A 87 5.36 -3.50 12.29
N ILE A 88 4.90 -2.45 12.96
CA ILE A 88 3.86 -2.52 13.99
C ILE A 88 2.82 -1.46 13.67
N GLY A 89 1.63 -1.90 13.24
CA GLY A 89 0.50 -1.02 13.00
C GLY A 89 0.61 -0.20 11.72
N PHE A 90 -0.17 0.87 11.66
CA PHE A 90 -0.31 1.72 10.49
C PHE A 90 -0.04 3.16 10.88
N LYS A 91 0.64 3.90 10.01
CA LYS A 91 0.96 5.31 10.22
C LYS A 91 0.18 6.18 9.24
N PRO A 92 -0.62 7.15 9.71
CA PRO A 92 -1.27 8.09 8.79
C PRO A 92 -0.22 8.85 8.00
N VAL A 93 -0.43 8.95 6.69
CA VAL A 93 0.52 9.63 5.81
C VAL A 93 -0.21 10.45 4.78
N LYS A 94 0.50 11.42 4.20
CA LYS A 94 0.08 12.09 2.98
C LYS A 94 0.65 11.31 1.81
N PHE A 95 -0.18 11.08 0.79
CA PHE A 95 0.20 10.25 -0.34
C PHE A 95 -0.51 10.73 -1.59
N ASP A 96 0.25 11.17 -2.57
CA ASP A 96 -0.30 11.64 -3.84
C ASP A 96 -0.54 10.46 -4.77
N GLN A 97 -1.79 10.00 -4.80
CA GLN A 97 -2.19 8.86 -5.64
C GLN A 97 -2.00 9.15 -7.13
N GLY A 98 -2.03 10.42 -7.52
CA GLY A 98 -1.87 10.81 -8.92
C GLY A 98 -0.50 10.53 -9.49
N LYS A 99 0.50 10.28 -8.65
CA LYS A 99 1.85 9.93 -9.08
C LYS A 99 2.06 8.44 -9.27
N CYS A 100 1.08 7.63 -8.90
CA CYS A 100 1.16 6.17 -9.01
C CYS A 100 0.67 5.70 -10.37
N SER A 101 1.15 4.53 -10.80
CA SER A 101 0.65 3.85 -12.00
C SER A 101 -0.07 2.56 -11.59
N TRP A 102 -0.88 2.02 -12.50
CA TRP A 102 -1.49 0.72 -12.30
C TRP A 102 -0.46 -0.36 -12.58
N ARG A 103 -0.50 -1.42 -11.79
CA ARG A 103 0.32 -2.60 -12.06
C ARG A 103 -0.24 -3.32 -13.27
N ASP A 104 0.61 -3.50 -14.29
CA ASP A 104 0.23 -4.24 -15.48
C ASP A 104 0.14 -5.72 -15.16
N PHE A 105 -0.92 -6.34 -15.65
CA PHE A 105 -1.17 -7.76 -15.46
C PHE A 105 -0.78 -8.47 -16.75
N GLN A 106 0.34 -9.14 -16.69
CA GLN A 106 0.85 -9.89 -17.85
C GLN A 106 0.44 -11.34 -17.75
#